data_d494ceade01fa87121fc5f0545a8fd38
#
_entry.id   d494ceade01fa87121fc5f0545a8fd38
#
_cell.length_a   1.000
_cell.length_b   1.000
_cell.length_c   1.000
_cell.angle_alpha   90.00
_cell.angle_beta   90.00
_cell.angle_gamma   90.00
#
_symmetry.space_group_name_H-M   'P 1'
#
loop_
_entity.id
_entity.type
_entity.pdbx_description
1 polymer ?
#
loop_
_entity_poly.entity_id
_entity_poly.type
_entity_poly.pdbx_seq_one_letter_code
_entity_poly.pdbx_strand_id
1 'polypeptide(L)'
;MKSILKTLCFLAFSLVSQTVLSQDSIVTQNLKEVVVRSGRIDLPLSENSRTLIIVGAQEIKNAAATNLADLLQSVAGVDIRRRGAGGQQADLYIRGGSFDQTLLLIDGIKVDDPQTGHHTLNMALPIELIARIEIVKGPSARIFGQNAFTGAINIVTKKDLGAQGIARLSVGSFNQFQGAVSTQLKQENSDQILHFSRNTSQGYRYNTDFKNNNFFAKSTFNKVQQPIVLMGTFMDRFFGANGFYATPSAVDQFERTQASLVSVQTSIASEHWVVTPSVYWKRNQDLYIYIRNNPGVYRNLHLSNKVGGALMARNFNILGTSGFGLEVAQVSIRSNNLGNRDRFQANGFVEHRFSFLEDKLDVTPGVALNYFSDFKFHAFPGIDFGYRVSNDFKAYANFGYTYRIPTYTDLFYADRTTIGNENLTPEEALSWELGVAYNRDDFTVQSAFFRRDTDNLIDYVKFDETALWEAQNFAALATSGVEINLTQKFTLFCLDQTMSMGYTFIDDAIKDTQVPFSRYAINSLKHQLTANTQLKLAKQWPLSLSYRYMERTNGTSYQVLDAALRYETPKITWSLVGNNILDAKFSETNLVPAPGANVLFSMTYQY
;
A
#
# COMPACT_ATOMS: atom_id res chain seq x y z
N MET A 1 -10.30 -6.70 34.82
CA MET A 1 -9.66 -6.68 33.52
C MET A 1 -8.12 -6.74 33.54
N LYS A 2 -7.39 -5.99 34.36
CA LYS A 2 -5.91 -6.08 34.47
C LYS A 2 -5.34 -7.43 34.93
N SER A 3 -6.12 -8.26 35.64
CA SER A 3 -5.72 -9.58 36.12
C SER A 3 -5.83 -10.66 35.03
N ILE A 4 -6.85 -10.61 34.18
CA ILE A 4 -7.09 -11.61 33.11
C ILE A 4 -6.03 -11.50 32.00
N LEU A 5 -5.59 -10.26 31.69
CA LEU A 5 -4.55 -10.04 30.67
C LEU A 5 -3.18 -10.57 31.11
N LYS A 6 -2.83 -10.47 32.40
CA LYS A 6 -1.61 -11.04 32.96
C LYS A 6 -1.61 -12.58 32.93
N THR A 7 -2.78 -13.18 33.15
CA THR A 7 -2.94 -14.65 33.12
C THR A 7 -2.89 -15.20 31.70
N LEU A 8 -3.43 -14.48 30.71
CA LEU A 8 -3.33 -14.86 29.30
C LEU A 8 -1.90 -14.73 28.76
N CYS A 9 -1.16 -13.70 29.14
CA CYS A 9 0.25 -13.55 28.75
C CYS A 9 1.13 -14.64 29.38
N PHE A 10 0.84 -15.06 30.62
CA PHE A 10 1.61 -16.13 31.28
C PHE A 10 1.28 -17.52 30.72
N LEU A 11 0.04 -17.78 30.33
CA LEU A 11 -0.35 -19.01 29.63
C LEU A 11 0.23 -19.10 28.21
N ALA A 12 0.32 -17.98 27.49
CA ALA A 12 0.97 -17.96 26.18
C ALA A 12 2.49 -18.23 26.27
N PHE A 13 3.14 -17.78 27.36
CA PHE A 13 4.58 -17.98 27.54
C PHE A 13 4.92 -19.40 28.05
N SER A 14 4.04 -20.03 28.83
CA SER A 14 4.25 -21.39 29.33
C SER A 14 3.94 -22.51 28.30
N LEU A 15 3.20 -22.21 27.23
CA LEU A 15 2.94 -23.16 26.13
C LEU A 15 4.10 -23.25 25.12
N VAL A 16 5.03 -22.31 25.13
CA VAL A 16 6.18 -22.30 24.21
C VAL A 16 7.35 -23.17 24.68
N SER A 17 7.35 -23.64 25.96
CA SER A 17 8.51 -24.30 26.55
C SER A 17 8.49 -25.84 26.52
N GLN A 18 7.56 -26.51 25.85
CA GLN A 18 7.44 -27.99 25.89
C GLN A 18 7.32 -28.68 24.53
N THR A 19 7.96 -28.23 23.48
CA THR A 19 8.06 -29.06 22.26
C THR A 19 9.45 -28.98 21.62
N VAL A 20 10.43 -29.53 22.28
CA VAL A 20 11.66 -30.00 21.61
C VAL A 20 11.75 -31.47 21.85
N LEU A 21 11.46 -32.26 20.84
CA LEU A 21 11.96 -33.60 20.49
C LEU A 21 10.93 -34.36 19.64
N SER A 22 11.01 -34.22 18.34
CA SER A 22 10.78 -35.31 17.39
C SER A 22 11.38 -34.91 16.04
N GLN A 23 12.49 -35.49 15.69
CA GLN A 23 13.05 -35.46 14.34
C GLN A 23 12.35 -36.56 13.54
N ASP A 24 11.45 -36.12 12.63
CA ASP A 24 11.15 -36.86 11.43
C ASP A 24 11.49 -35.98 10.24
N SER A 25 12.33 -36.46 9.35
CA SER A 25 12.79 -35.78 8.15
C SER A 25 11.64 -35.52 7.20
N ILE A 26 11.06 -34.35 7.32
CA ILE A 26 10.12 -33.81 6.31
C ILE A 26 10.98 -33.46 5.08
N VAL A 27 10.65 -34.06 3.94
CA VAL A 27 11.17 -33.65 2.65
C VAL A 27 10.77 -32.18 2.45
N THR A 28 11.70 -31.29 2.71
CA THR A 28 11.55 -29.86 2.46
C THR A 28 11.42 -29.66 0.95
N GLN A 29 10.20 -29.48 0.46
CA GLN A 29 10.01 -28.83 -0.82
C GLN A 29 10.55 -27.40 -0.66
N ASN A 30 11.74 -27.16 -1.21
CA ASN A 30 12.28 -25.80 -1.33
C ASN A 30 11.26 -24.96 -2.09
N LEU A 31 10.41 -24.25 -1.37
CA LEU A 31 9.60 -23.18 -1.93
C LEU A 31 10.58 -22.20 -2.58
N LYS A 32 10.49 -22.01 -3.89
CA LYS A 32 11.33 -21.04 -4.61
C LYS A 32 11.25 -19.72 -3.86
N GLU A 33 12.38 -19.26 -3.36
CA GLU A 33 12.49 -17.99 -2.65
C GLU A 33 11.85 -16.87 -3.47
N VAL A 34 11.07 -16.01 -2.81
CA VAL A 34 10.36 -14.93 -3.48
C VAL A 34 11.37 -13.89 -3.95
N VAL A 35 11.52 -13.75 -5.26
CA VAL A 35 12.28 -12.66 -5.87
C VAL A 35 11.45 -11.39 -5.84
N VAL A 36 11.97 -10.39 -5.17
CA VAL A 36 11.31 -9.09 -4.99
C VAL A 36 11.54 -8.22 -6.21
N ARG A 37 10.48 -7.62 -6.73
CA ARG A 37 10.47 -6.74 -7.90
C ARG A 37 10.26 -5.27 -7.57
N SER A 38 10.13 -4.95 -6.30
CA SER A 38 10.03 -3.57 -5.81
C SER A 38 11.38 -2.83 -5.79
N GLY A 39 12.48 -3.50 -6.09
CA GLY A 39 13.78 -2.89 -6.36
C GLY A 39 14.04 -2.72 -7.85
N ARG A 40 15.08 -1.99 -8.22
CA ARG A 40 15.57 -1.94 -9.62
C ARG A 40 16.47 -3.13 -9.91
N ILE A 41 17.10 -3.65 -8.88
CA ILE A 41 17.80 -4.94 -8.89
C ILE A 41 16.84 -5.95 -8.25
N ASP A 42 16.39 -6.96 -9.01
CA ASP A 42 15.56 -8.04 -8.47
C ASP A 42 16.44 -8.91 -7.57
N LEU A 43 16.11 -8.96 -6.30
CA LEU A 43 16.84 -9.74 -5.29
C LEU A 43 15.91 -10.72 -4.60
N PRO A 44 16.42 -11.90 -4.19
CA PRO A 44 15.75 -12.71 -3.19
C PRO A 44 15.44 -11.92 -1.93
N LEU A 45 14.35 -12.26 -1.24
CA LEU A 45 13.93 -11.52 -0.04
C LEU A 45 15.03 -11.49 1.03
N SER A 46 15.75 -12.59 1.23
CA SER A 46 16.86 -12.74 2.18
C SER A 46 18.08 -11.87 1.86
N GLU A 47 18.25 -11.48 0.60
CA GLU A 47 19.37 -10.65 0.14
C GLU A 47 19.10 -9.14 0.22
N ASN A 48 17.87 -8.73 0.49
CA ASN A 48 17.53 -7.32 0.62
C ASN A 48 18.14 -6.71 1.88
N SER A 49 18.64 -5.48 1.76
CA SER A 49 19.32 -4.73 2.82
C SER A 49 18.48 -3.54 3.27
N ARG A 50 17.17 -3.76 3.48
CA ARG A 50 16.17 -2.78 3.94
C ARG A 50 14.94 -3.47 4.51
N THR A 51 14.09 -2.71 5.21
CA THR A 51 12.80 -3.24 5.67
C THR A 51 11.88 -3.47 4.48
N LEU A 52 11.58 -4.75 4.23
CA LEU A 52 10.72 -5.20 3.16
C LEU A 52 9.72 -6.23 3.68
N ILE A 53 8.44 -5.99 3.44
CA ILE A 53 7.36 -6.91 3.81
C ILE A 53 6.70 -7.42 2.53
N ILE A 54 6.44 -8.72 2.48
CA ILE A 54 5.70 -9.36 1.38
C ILE A 54 4.43 -9.97 1.95
N VAL A 55 3.28 -9.50 1.45
CA VAL A 55 1.98 -10.15 1.68
C VAL A 55 1.72 -11.08 0.51
N GLY A 56 1.83 -12.38 0.73
CA GLY A 56 1.77 -13.41 -0.30
C GLY A 56 0.33 -13.79 -0.72
N ALA A 57 0.18 -14.50 -1.85
CA ALA A 57 -1.12 -14.90 -2.39
C ALA A 57 -1.98 -15.70 -1.38
N GLN A 58 -1.36 -16.61 -0.61
CA GLN A 58 -2.09 -17.41 0.38
C GLN A 58 -2.56 -16.56 1.57
N GLU A 59 -1.73 -15.60 1.98
CA GLU A 59 -2.08 -14.65 3.04
C GLU A 59 -3.23 -13.74 2.59
N ILE A 60 -3.17 -13.21 1.35
CA ILE A 60 -4.25 -12.42 0.74
C ILE A 60 -5.55 -13.24 0.66
N LYS A 61 -5.47 -14.48 0.18
CA LYS A 61 -6.64 -15.39 0.08
C LYS A 61 -7.27 -15.63 1.45
N ASN A 62 -6.44 -15.79 2.48
CA ASN A 62 -6.89 -16.13 3.84
C ASN A 62 -7.24 -14.89 4.69
N ALA A 63 -6.86 -13.69 4.27
CA ALA A 63 -7.14 -12.48 5.04
C ALA A 63 -8.65 -12.27 5.30
N ALA A 64 -8.99 -11.67 6.44
CA ALA A 64 -10.32 -11.16 6.74
C ALA A 64 -10.54 -9.79 6.08
N ALA A 65 -10.10 -9.64 4.83
CA ALA A 65 -10.09 -8.39 4.07
C ALA A 65 -11.03 -8.48 2.87
N THR A 66 -11.73 -7.40 2.57
CA THR A 66 -12.67 -7.30 1.45
C THR A 66 -12.17 -6.40 0.32
N ASN A 67 -11.13 -5.61 0.59
CA ASN A 67 -10.50 -4.68 -0.36
C ASN A 67 -9.02 -4.47 -0.01
N LEU A 68 -8.30 -3.74 -0.86
CA LEU A 68 -6.86 -3.48 -0.70
C LEU A 68 -6.54 -2.71 0.58
N ALA A 69 -7.37 -1.73 0.96
CA ALA A 69 -7.15 -0.94 2.17
C ALA A 69 -7.18 -1.82 3.44
N ASP A 70 -8.09 -2.81 3.49
CA ASP A 70 -8.17 -3.77 4.60
C ASP A 70 -6.92 -4.65 4.66
N LEU A 71 -6.37 -5.09 3.52
CA LEU A 71 -5.13 -5.87 3.47
C LEU A 71 -3.94 -5.06 3.98
N LEU A 72 -3.78 -3.83 3.52
CA LEU A 72 -2.68 -2.96 3.90
C LEU A 72 -2.73 -2.55 5.38
N GLN A 73 -3.93 -2.35 5.94
CA GLN A 73 -4.13 -2.01 7.35
C GLN A 73 -3.62 -3.10 8.32
N SER A 74 -3.48 -4.34 7.87
CA SER A 74 -2.97 -5.45 8.69
C SER A 74 -1.45 -5.48 8.80
N VAL A 75 -0.73 -4.59 8.09
CA VAL A 75 0.72 -4.52 8.05
C VAL A 75 1.23 -3.46 9.03
N ALA A 76 2.16 -3.82 9.92
CA ALA A 76 2.77 -2.87 10.84
C ALA A 76 3.42 -1.70 10.11
N GLY A 77 3.38 -0.49 10.68
CA GLY A 77 3.93 0.72 10.08
C GLY A 77 3.15 1.27 8.89
N VAL A 78 2.06 0.61 8.48
CA VAL A 78 1.11 1.12 7.48
C VAL A 78 -0.15 1.58 8.22
N ASP A 79 -0.52 2.84 8.05
CA ASP A 79 -1.74 3.44 8.61
C ASP A 79 -2.67 3.79 7.46
N ILE A 80 -3.84 3.18 7.43
CA ILE A 80 -4.89 3.48 6.45
C ILE A 80 -5.97 4.28 7.15
N ARG A 81 -6.25 5.48 6.67
CA ARG A 81 -7.28 6.35 7.22
C ARG A 81 -8.48 6.40 6.29
N ARG A 82 -9.51 5.67 6.64
CA ARG A 82 -10.72 5.51 5.82
C ARG A 82 -11.78 6.55 6.15
N ARG A 83 -12.50 6.95 5.11
CA ARG A 83 -13.75 7.69 5.19
C ARG A 83 -14.84 6.80 4.61
N GLY A 84 -15.56 6.08 5.46
CA GLY A 84 -16.64 5.19 5.05
C GLY A 84 -16.24 3.72 4.87
N ALA A 85 -17.20 2.91 4.43
CA ALA A 85 -17.08 1.47 4.25
C ALA A 85 -16.67 1.11 2.81
N GLY A 86 -16.28 -0.15 2.59
CA GLY A 86 -16.08 -0.70 1.23
C GLY A 86 -14.96 -0.09 0.41
N GLY A 87 -13.99 0.58 1.04
CA GLY A 87 -12.87 1.21 0.36
C GLY A 87 -13.26 2.44 -0.47
N GLN A 88 -14.29 3.19 -0.06
CA GLN A 88 -14.78 4.39 -0.76
C GLN A 88 -13.69 5.45 -0.89
N GLN A 89 -13.16 5.90 0.23
CA GLN A 89 -12.03 6.82 0.32
C GLN A 89 -11.09 6.31 1.41
N ALA A 90 -9.81 6.20 1.11
CA ALA A 90 -8.80 5.78 2.06
C ALA A 90 -7.46 6.45 1.74
N ASP A 91 -6.83 6.99 2.76
CA ASP A 91 -5.52 7.62 2.69
C ASP A 91 -4.46 6.63 3.19
N LEU A 92 -3.35 6.54 2.49
CA LEU A 92 -2.25 5.61 2.77
C LEU A 92 -1.05 6.34 3.36
N TYR A 93 -0.64 5.94 4.56
CA TYR A 93 0.52 6.48 5.27
C TYR A 93 1.50 5.36 5.61
N ILE A 94 2.79 5.64 5.55
CA ILE A 94 3.85 4.73 6.01
C ILE A 94 4.71 5.46 7.04
N ARG A 95 4.90 4.87 8.24
CA ARG A 95 5.81 5.36 9.28
C ARG A 95 5.68 6.86 9.57
N GLY A 96 4.45 7.32 9.81
CA GLY A 96 4.16 8.72 10.16
C GLY A 96 4.28 9.73 9.01
N GLY A 97 4.52 9.29 7.77
CA GLY A 97 4.48 10.17 6.60
C GLY A 97 3.07 10.53 6.18
N SER A 98 2.92 11.47 5.24
CA SER A 98 1.63 11.85 4.68
C SER A 98 1.22 10.92 3.51
N PHE A 99 -0.05 11.01 3.10
CA PHE A 99 -0.58 10.26 1.95
C PHE A 99 0.06 10.68 0.62
N ASP A 100 0.63 11.88 0.51
CA ASP A 100 1.38 12.34 -0.66
C ASP A 100 2.84 11.85 -0.65
N GLN A 101 3.32 11.30 0.47
CA GLN A 101 4.69 10.84 0.68
C GLN A 101 4.88 9.33 0.49
N THR A 102 3.84 8.63 0.07
CA THR A 102 3.85 7.18 -0.14
C THR A 102 3.56 6.85 -1.60
N LEU A 103 4.46 6.14 -2.26
CA LEU A 103 4.29 5.74 -3.66
C LEU A 103 3.61 4.38 -3.76
N LEU A 104 2.61 4.29 -4.64
CA LEU A 104 1.97 3.04 -5.02
C LEU A 104 2.30 2.70 -6.47
N LEU A 105 2.58 1.40 -6.73
CA LEU A 105 2.83 0.87 -8.05
C LEU A 105 1.95 -0.36 -8.32
N ILE A 106 1.61 -0.58 -9.59
CA ILE A 106 0.99 -1.82 -10.09
C ILE A 106 1.93 -2.41 -11.15
N ASP A 107 2.41 -3.62 -10.92
CA ASP A 107 3.40 -4.30 -11.79
C ASP A 107 4.60 -3.39 -12.15
N GLY A 108 5.04 -2.53 -11.19
CA GLY A 108 6.15 -1.59 -11.35
C GLY A 108 5.77 -0.24 -11.98
N ILE A 109 4.53 -0.03 -12.41
CA ILE A 109 4.05 1.23 -12.98
C ILE A 109 3.52 2.11 -11.85
N LYS A 110 4.02 3.35 -11.76
CA LYS A 110 3.60 4.33 -10.76
C LYS A 110 2.15 4.78 -10.98
N VAL A 111 1.34 4.71 -9.93
CA VAL A 111 -0.08 5.11 -9.96
C VAL A 111 -0.37 6.35 -9.11
N ASP A 112 0.64 7.20 -8.92
CA ASP A 112 0.51 8.51 -8.29
C ASP A 112 -0.52 9.40 -9.02
N ASP A 113 -1.17 10.29 -8.29
CA ASP A 113 -2.11 11.27 -8.85
C ASP A 113 -1.59 12.70 -8.67
N PRO A 114 -1.56 13.53 -9.74
CA PRO A 114 -1.06 14.90 -9.65
C PRO A 114 -1.99 15.86 -8.92
N GLN A 115 -3.28 15.49 -8.78
CA GLN A 115 -4.25 16.29 -8.05
C GLN A 115 -3.96 16.26 -6.57
N THR A 116 -3.91 15.05 -5.97
CA THR A 116 -3.72 14.81 -4.53
C THR A 116 -3.45 13.32 -4.27
N GLY A 117 -2.69 13.02 -3.23
CA GLY A 117 -2.46 11.65 -2.77
C GLY A 117 -3.70 10.95 -2.20
N HIS A 118 -4.79 11.67 -1.91
CA HIS A 118 -6.08 11.07 -1.51
C HIS A 118 -6.62 10.08 -2.55
N HIS A 119 -6.20 10.17 -3.80
CA HIS A 119 -6.62 9.28 -4.87
C HIS A 119 -5.68 8.10 -5.11
N THR A 120 -4.63 7.94 -4.31
CA THR A 120 -3.62 6.88 -4.47
C THR A 120 -4.24 5.48 -4.46
N LEU A 121 -5.24 5.22 -3.60
CA LEU A 121 -5.96 3.94 -3.53
C LEU A 121 -7.18 3.86 -4.48
N ASN A 122 -7.44 4.88 -5.30
CA ASN A 122 -8.48 4.84 -6.33
C ASN A 122 -7.98 4.06 -7.54
N MET A 123 -8.14 2.74 -7.51
CA MET A 123 -7.70 1.86 -8.60
C MET A 123 -8.64 0.67 -8.77
N ALA A 124 -8.74 0.20 -10.01
CA ALA A 124 -9.51 -0.98 -10.36
C ALA A 124 -8.66 -2.24 -10.21
N LEU A 125 -8.33 -2.61 -8.98
CA LEU A 125 -7.58 -3.82 -8.71
C LEU A 125 -8.24 -4.64 -7.60
N PRO A 126 -9.14 -5.57 -7.96
CA PRO A 126 -9.73 -6.51 -7.03
C PRO A 126 -8.66 -7.39 -6.38
N ILE A 127 -8.84 -7.68 -5.08
CA ILE A 127 -7.85 -8.46 -4.30
C ILE A 127 -7.63 -9.87 -4.85
N GLU A 128 -8.61 -10.44 -5.52
CA GLU A 128 -8.54 -11.75 -6.17
C GLU A 128 -7.49 -11.82 -7.28
N LEU A 129 -7.14 -10.68 -7.88
CA LEU A 129 -6.18 -10.56 -8.97
C LEU A 129 -4.77 -10.24 -8.49
N ILE A 130 -4.57 -10.05 -7.18
CA ILE A 130 -3.27 -9.77 -6.59
C ILE A 130 -2.52 -11.08 -6.35
N ALA A 131 -1.30 -11.19 -6.89
CA ALA A 131 -0.40 -12.30 -6.62
C ALA A 131 0.37 -12.09 -5.32
N ARG A 132 0.82 -10.86 -5.06
CA ARG A 132 1.47 -10.44 -3.82
C ARG A 132 1.53 -8.92 -3.74
N ILE A 133 1.78 -8.41 -2.54
CA ILE A 133 2.05 -7.01 -2.27
C ILE A 133 3.46 -6.92 -1.69
N GLU A 134 4.30 -6.07 -2.27
CA GLU A 134 5.67 -5.81 -1.84
C GLU A 134 5.71 -4.40 -1.21
N ILE A 135 6.07 -4.29 0.06
CA ILE A 135 6.07 -3.04 0.82
C ILE A 135 7.50 -2.73 1.23
N VAL A 136 8.10 -1.76 0.55
CA VAL A 136 9.43 -1.23 0.88
C VAL A 136 9.26 -0.03 1.79
N LYS A 137 9.88 -0.05 2.96
CA LYS A 137 9.84 1.04 3.91
C LYS A 137 11.18 1.78 3.97
N GLY A 138 11.14 3.04 4.41
CA GLY A 138 12.32 3.89 4.49
C GLY A 138 12.66 4.63 3.17
N PRO A 139 13.87 5.20 3.04
CA PRO A 139 14.23 6.08 1.94
C PRO A 139 14.32 5.33 0.61
N SER A 140 13.25 5.40 -0.18
CA SER A 140 13.13 4.66 -1.45
C SER A 140 13.19 5.58 -2.68
N ALA A 141 13.38 6.89 -2.49
CA ALA A 141 13.39 7.87 -3.59
C ALA A 141 14.55 7.66 -4.57
N ARG A 142 15.71 7.17 -4.12
CA ARG A 142 16.83 6.84 -5.03
C ARG A 142 16.47 5.73 -6.06
N ILE A 143 15.45 4.91 -5.74
CA ILE A 143 14.97 3.83 -6.61
C ILE A 143 13.78 4.30 -7.45
N PHE A 144 12.82 4.97 -6.82
CA PHE A 144 11.54 5.27 -7.43
C PHE A 144 11.36 6.75 -7.78
N GLY A 145 12.23 7.64 -7.27
CA GLY A 145 12.07 9.08 -7.41
C GLY A 145 11.06 9.64 -6.41
N GLN A 146 10.42 10.75 -6.79
CA GLN A 146 9.47 11.45 -5.93
C GLN A 146 8.31 10.56 -5.44
N ASN A 147 7.66 10.96 -4.37
CA ASN A 147 6.56 10.30 -3.65
C ASN A 147 6.97 8.98 -2.96
N ALA A 148 8.12 8.38 -3.26
CA ALA A 148 8.71 7.30 -2.46
C ALA A 148 9.49 7.86 -1.25
N PHE A 149 8.89 8.81 -0.57
CA PHE A 149 9.48 9.60 0.52
C PHE A 149 9.61 8.77 1.80
N THR A 150 8.54 8.08 2.20
CA THR A 150 8.47 7.20 3.37
C THR A 150 8.55 5.72 3.01
N GLY A 151 8.34 5.41 1.74
CA GLY A 151 8.34 4.05 1.22
C GLY A 151 7.57 3.92 -0.09
N ALA A 152 7.52 2.70 -0.58
CA ALA A 152 6.77 2.34 -1.79
C ALA A 152 6.06 1.00 -1.62
N ILE A 153 4.88 0.88 -2.21
CA ILE A 153 4.10 -0.36 -2.26
C ILE A 153 3.94 -0.76 -3.71
N ASN A 154 4.41 -1.96 -4.07
CA ASN A 154 4.22 -2.52 -5.40
C ASN A 154 3.23 -3.68 -5.34
N ILE A 155 2.12 -3.56 -6.06
CA ILE A 155 1.12 -4.60 -6.17
C ILE A 155 1.42 -5.40 -7.42
N VAL A 156 1.77 -6.66 -7.25
CA VAL A 156 2.06 -7.58 -8.35
C VAL A 156 0.78 -8.34 -8.69
N THR A 157 0.32 -8.22 -9.93
CA THR A 157 -0.91 -8.88 -10.38
C THR A 157 -0.66 -10.33 -10.80
N LYS A 158 -1.69 -11.16 -10.70
CA LYS A 158 -1.62 -12.58 -11.09
C LYS A 158 -1.31 -12.73 -12.58
N LYS A 159 -0.52 -13.74 -12.89
CA LYS A 159 -0.29 -14.25 -14.24
C LYS A 159 -1.13 -15.50 -14.53
N ASP A 160 -1.63 -16.14 -13.49
CA ASP A 160 -2.44 -17.36 -13.52
C ASP A 160 -3.49 -17.30 -12.42
N LEU A 161 -4.75 -17.59 -12.76
CA LEU A 161 -5.85 -17.67 -11.80
C LEU A 161 -5.87 -19.01 -11.05
N GLY A 162 -5.18 -20.03 -11.56
CA GLY A 162 -5.24 -21.41 -11.04
C GLY A 162 -6.52 -22.16 -11.40
N ALA A 163 -7.42 -21.54 -12.18
CA ALA A 163 -8.68 -22.09 -12.67
C ALA A 163 -9.02 -21.45 -14.02
N GLN A 164 -9.87 -22.07 -14.83
CA GLN A 164 -10.38 -21.43 -16.06
C GLN A 164 -11.27 -20.23 -15.75
N GLY A 165 -11.99 -20.30 -14.65
CA GLY A 165 -12.78 -19.18 -14.19
C GLY A 165 -13.13 -19.24 -12.71
N ILE A 166 -13.46 -18.06 -12.18
CA ILE A 166 -13.85 -17.85 -10.80
C ILE A 166 -15.08 -16.95 -10.80
N ALA A 167 -16.16 -17.40 -10.18
CA ALA A 167 -17.35 -16.59 -9.94
C ALA A 167 -17.56 -16.46 -8.43
N ARG A 168 -17.80 -15.22 -7.95
CA ARG A 168 -18.07 -14.93 -6.54
C ARG A 168 -19.38 -14.16 -6.41
N LEU A 169 -20.18 -14.57 -5.44
CA LEU A 169 -21.34 -13.82 -4.96
C LEU A 169 -21.20 -13.61 -3.47
N SER A 170 -21.52 -12.40 -3.01
CA SER A 170 -21.47 -12.06 -1.58
C SER A 170 -22.67 -11.21 -1.18
N VAL A 171 -23.17 -11.44 0.02
CA VAL A 171 -24.24 -10.66 0.67
C VAL A 171 -23.84 -10.34 2.10
N GLY A 172 -24.20 -9.17 2.60
CA GLY A 172 -23.75 -8.78 3.94
C GLY A 172 -24.57 -7.66 4.58
N SER A 173 -24.06 -7.20 5.70
CA SER A 173 -24.62 -6.06 6.44
C SER A 173 -24.77 -4.84 5.54
N PHE A 174 -25.67 -3.92 5.91
CA PHE A 174 -25.94 -2.68 5.19
C PHE A 174 -26.46 -2.89 3.76
N ASN A 175 -27.19 -4.01 3.55
CA ASN A 175 -27.67 -4.46 2.24
C ASN A 175 -26.53 -4.50 1.19
N GLN A 176 -25.35 -4.94 1.63
CA GLN A 176 -24.22 -5.10 0.73
C GLN A 176 -24.44 -6.30 -0.18
N PHE A 177 -24.22 -6.08 -1.47
CA PHE A 177 -24.19 -7.13 -2.50
C PHE A 177 -22.93 -6.96 -3.35
N GLN A 178 -22.20 -8.07 -3.55
CA GLN A 178 -21.05 -8.12 -4.43
C GLN A 178 -21.17 -9.30 -5.39
N GLY A 179 -20.99 -9.03 -6.67
CA GLY A 179 -20.83 -10.04 -7.72
C GLY A 179 -19.48 -9.82 -8.42
N ALA A 180 -18.74 -10.91 -8.66
CA ALA A 180 -17.49 -10.88 -9.40
C ALA A 180 -17.35 -12.13 -10.28
N VAL A 181 -16.77 -11.92 -11.46
CA VAL A 181 -16.44 -12.99 -12.40
C VAL A 181 -15.04 -12.74 -12.95
N SER A 182 -14.20 -13.77 -12.92
CA SER A 182 -12.90 -13.79 -13.58
C SER A 182 -12.82 -14.99 -14.51
N THR A 183 -12.22 -14.83 -15.67
CA THR A 183 -11.96 -15.94 -16.59
C THR A 183 -10.54 -15.87 -17.11
N GLN A 184 -9.95 -17.04 -17.35
CA GLN A 184 -8.64 -17.17 -17.96
C GLN A 184 -8.72 -18.03 -19.21
N LEU A 185 -8.23 -17.48 -20.31
CA LEU A 185 -8.06 -18.18 -21.58
C LEU A 185 -6.58 -18.48 -21.76
N LYS A 186 -6.20 -19.75 -21.71
CA LYS A 186 -4.83 -20.22 -21.93
C LYS A 186 -4.71 -20.78 -23.34
N GLN A 187 -3.79 -20.24 -24.10
CA GLN A 187 -3.41 -20.73 -25.43
C GLN A 187 -1.91 -21.08 -25.41
N GLU A 188 -1.43 -21.72 -26.47
CA GLU A 188 -0.04 -22.16 -26.56
C GLU A 188 0.94 -20.99 -26.33
N ASN A 189 0.72 -19.85 -26.98
CA ASN A 189 1.61 -18.70 -26.94
C ASN A 189 0.98 -17.44 -26.31
N SER A 190 -0.20 -17.54 -25.72
CA SER A 190 -0.83 -16.40 -25.04
C SER A 190 -1.70 -16.83 -23.87
N ASP A 191 -1.79 -15.97 -22.86
CA ASP A 191 -2.68 -16.10 -21.72
C ASP A 191 -3.46 -14.81 -21.56
N GLN A 192 -4.78 -14.90 -21.32
CA GLN A 192 -5.64 -13.74 -21.08
C GLN A 192 -6.41 -13.93 -19.79
N ILE A 193 -6.43 -12.90 -18.95
CA ILE A 193 -7.26 -12.82 -17.75
C ILE A 193 -8.21 -11.65 -17.93
N LEU A 194 -9.50 -11.92 -17.78
CA LEU A 194 -10.55 -10.91 -17.76
C LEU A 194 -11.27 -10.97 -16.42
N HIS A 195 -11.61 -9.81 -15.87
CA HIS A 195 -12.36 -9.72 -14.63
C HIS A 195 -13.36 -8.57 -14.69
N PHE A 196 -14.53 -8.82 -14.15
CA PHE A 196 -15.54 -7.81 -13.86
C PHE A 196 -16.08 -8.02 -12.46
N SER A 197 -16.25 -6.93 -11.72
CA SER A 197 -16.93 -6.97 -10.42
C SER A 197 -17.80 -5.74 -10.18
N ARG A 198 -18.85 -5.95 -9.41
CA ARG A 198 -19.74 -4.92 -8.91
C ARG A 198 -19.96 -5.13 -7.41
N ASN A 199 -19.79 -4.07 -6.63
CA ASN A 199 -20.04 -4.03 -5.20
C ASN A 199 -20.95 -2.84 -4.88
N THR A 200 -22.04 -3.11 -4.17
CA THR A 200 -23.03 -2.08 -3.80
C THR A 200 -23.42 -2.22 -2.34
N SER A 201 -23.78 -1.12 -1.69
CA SER A 201 -24.33 -1.08 -0.33
C SER A 201 -25.25 0.11 -0.17
N GLN A 202 -26.23 0.02 0.72
CA GLN A 202 -27.06 1.15 1.12
C GLN A 202 -26.40 2.04 2.18
N GLY A 203 -25.21 1.63 2.68
CA GLY A 203 -24.46 2.37 3.67
C GLY A 203 -24.85 2.06 5.11
N TYR A 204 -23.94 2.33 6.05
CA TYR A 204 -24.11 2.06 7.48
C TYR A 204 -24.71 3.25 8.25
N ARG A 205 -24.85 4.40 7.59
CA ARG A 205 -25.52 5.62 8.09
C ARG A 205 -26.03 6.45 6.90
N TYR A 206 -26.76 7.52 7.18
CA TYR A 206 -27.30 8.40 6.15
C TYR A 206 -26.22 8.83 5.16
N ASN A 207 -26.54 8.80 3.86
CA ASN A 207 -25.67 9.20 2.76
C ASN A 207 -24.24 8.62 2.83
N THR A 208 -24.15 7.27 3.03
CA THR A 208 -22.92 6.48 2.92
C THR A 208 -23.11 5.25 2.03
N ASP A 209 -24.13 5.31 1.18
CA ASP A 209 -24.37 4.33 0.12
C ASP A 209 -23.24 4.36 -0.89
N PHE A 210 -22.96 3.22 -1.52
CA PHE A 210 -21.97 3.15 -2.58
C PHE A 210 -22.30 2.14 -3.68
N LYS A 211 -21.70 2.40 -4.84
CA LYS A 211 -21.66 1.49 -5.98
C LYS A 211 -20.29 1.57 -6.62
N ASN A 212 -19.60 0.44 -6.71
CA ASN A 212 -18.28 0.33 -7.30
C ASN A 212 -18.31 -0.74 -8.39
N ASN A 213 -17.93 -0.38 -9.62
CA ASN A 213 -17.77 -1.30 -10.74
C ASN A 213 -16.29 -1.32 -11.12
N ASN A 214 -15.72 -2.52 -11.30
CA ASN A 214 -14.33 -2.69 -11.72
C ASN A 214 -14.27 -3.60 -12.93
N PHE A 215 -13.42 -3.23 -13.86
CA PHE A 215 -13.00 -4.06 -14.99
C PHE A 215 -11.49 -4.17 -15.00
N PHE A 216 -10.99 -5.38 -15.26
CA PHE A 216 -9.57 -5.64 -15.41
C PHE A 216 -9.36 -6.63 -16.56
N ALA A 217 -8.35 -6.35 -17.39
CA ALA A 217 -7.90 -7.25 -18.44
C ALA A 217 -6.37 -7.31 -18.43
N LYS A 218 -5.81 -8.51 -18.53
CA LYS A 218 -4.36 -8.72 -18.69
C LYS A 218 -4.14 -9.79 -19.73
N SER A 219 -3.41 -9.46 -20.78
CA SER A 219 -3.04 -10.37 -21.86
C SER A 219 -1.52 -10.49 -21.92
N THR A 220 -1.01 -11.72 -21.94
CA THR A 220 0.40 -12.02 -22.12
C THR A 220 0.55 -12.75 -23.43
N PHE A 221 1.30 -12.18 -24.38
CA PHE A 221 1.62 -12.75 -25.68
C PHE A 221 3.08 -13.16 -25.71
N ASN A 222 3.43 -14.07 -26.63
CA ASN A 222 4.81 -14.56 -26.83
C ASN A 222 5.46 -15.02 -25.51
N LYS A 223 4.69 -15.75 -24.69
CA LYS A 223 5.02 -16.06 -23.29
C LYS A 223 6.28 -16.89 -23.08
N VAL A 224 6.76 -17.57 -24.12
CA VAL A 224 7.92 -18.47 -24.04
C VAL A 224 9.23 -17.74 -24.27
N GLN A 225 9.29 -16.83 -25.23
CA GLN A 225 10.53 -16.15 -25.62
C GLN A 225 10.66 -14.76 -25.03
N GLN A 226 9.79 -13.84 -25.43
CA GLN A 226 9.81 -12.44 -25.02
C GLN A 226 8.38 -12.00 -24.69
N PRO A 227 7.91 -12.20 -23.45
CA PRO A 227 6.53 -11.94 -23.09
C PRO A 227 6.19 -10.46 -23.25
N ILE A 228 5.15 -10.18 -24.04
CA ILE A 228 4.53 -8.86 -24.15
C ILE A 228 3.28 -8.89 -23.28
N VAL A 229 3.23 -8.04 -22.26
CA VAL A 229 2.11 -7.94 -21.33
C VAL A 229 1.34 -6.66 -21.62
N LEU A 230 0.08 -6.82 -21.99
CA LEU A 230 -0.91 -5.74 -22.09
C LEU A 230 -1.82 -5.81 -20.85
N MET A 231 -1.97 -4.71 -20.12
CA MET A 231 -2.87 -4.61 -18.99
C MET A 231 -3.79 -3.40 -19.15
N GLY A 232 -5.07 -3.58 -18.86
CA GLY A 232 -6.08 -2.52 -18.82
C GLY A 232 -6.93 -2.64 -17.57
N THR A 233 -7.15 -1.50 -16.86
CA THR A 233 -8.05 -1.45 -15.71
C THR A 233 -9.02 -0.28 -15.85
N PHE A 234 -10.23 -0.45 -15.34
CA PHE A 234 -11.21 0.63 -15.25
C PHE A 234 -12.04 0.47 -13.98
N MET A 235 -12.16 1.56 -13.22
CA MET A 235 -13.04 1.67 -12.04
C MET A 235 -14.02 2.81 -12.25
N ASP A 236 -15.28 2.60 -11.86
CA ASP A 236 -16.31 3.63 -11.75
C ASP A 236 -17.00 3.48 -10.39
N ARG A 237 -16.80 4.44 -9.50
CA ARG A 237 -17.26 4.43 -8.12
C ARG A 237 -18.13 5.64 -7.84
N PHE A 238 -19.27 5.39 -7.18
CA PHE A 238 -20.22 6.40 -6.70
C PHE A 238 -20.42 6.19 -5.21
N PHE A 239 -20.42 7.26 -4.44
CA PHE A 239 -20.73 7.15 -3.02
C PHE A 239 -21.26 8.44 -2.41
N GLY A 240 -22.12 8.27 -1.40
CA GLY A 240 -22.45 9.33 -0.47
C GLY A 240 -21.27 9.58 0.47
N ALA A 241 -20.89 10.84 0.64
CA ALA A 241 -19.67 11.25 1.35
C ALA A 241 -20.00 12.05 2.63
N ASN A 242 -20.91 11.52 3.45
CA ASN A 242 -21.40 12.17 4.66
C ASN A 242 -20.27 12.58 5.62
N GLY A 243 -19.97 13.89 5.70
CA GLY A 243 -18.94 14.46 6.56
C GLY A 243 -17.51 14.09 6.15
N PHE A 244 -17.27 13.63 4.91
CA PHE A 244 -15.94 13.14 4.51
C PHE A 244 -14.90 14.26 4.38
N TYR A 245 -15.31 15.45 3.94
CA TYR A 245 -14.36 16.49 3.58
C TYR A 245 -14.52 17.77 4.43
N ALA A 246 -15.49 18.60 4.22
CA ALA A 246 -15.55 19.94 4.81
C ALA A 246 -15.66 19.93 6.36
N THR A 247 -16.80 19.51 6.86
CA THR A 247 -17.08 19.38 8.32
C THR A 247 -17.96 18.15 8.57
N PRO A 248 -18.02 17.62 9.78
CA PRO A 248 -18.95 16.54 10.13
C PRO A 248 -20.43 16.85 9.87
N SER A 249 -20.81 18.13 9.84
CA SER A 249 -22.19 18.58 9.57
C SER A 249 -22.53 18.62 8.06
N ALA A 250 -21.55 18.51 7.18
CA ALA A 250 -21.75 18.44 5.73
C ALA A 250 -22.20 17.03 5.30
N VAL A 251 -23.44 16.68 5.62
CA VAL A 251 -23.96 15.30 5.52
C VAL A 251 -24.40 14.89 4.11
N ASP A 252 -24.66 15.86 3.22
CA ASP A 252 -25.23 15.62 1.87
C ASP A 252 -24.20 15.55 0.75
N GLN A 253 -22.91 15.41 1.09
CA GLN A 253 -21.84 15.34 0.11
C GLN A 253 -21.93 14.07 -0.73
N PHE A 254 -21.49 14.15 -1.98
CA PHE A 254 -21.46 13.05 -2.92
C PHE A 254 -20.18 13.11 -3.75
N GLU A 255 -19.65 11.93 -4.07
CA GLU A 255 -18.48 11.83 -4.94
C GLU A 255 -18.64 10.71 -5.96
N ARG A 256 -18.13 10.96 -7.17
CA ARG A 256 -17.92 9.94 -8.19
C ARG A 256 -16.48 9.98 -8.66
N THR A 257 -15.78 8.87 -8.50
CA THR A 257 -14.42 8.71 -8.98
C THR A 257 -14.34 7.66 -10.08
N GLN A 258 -13.56 7.97 -11.13
CA GLN A 258 -13.24 7.02 -12.19
C GLN A 258 -11.72 6.94 -12.32
N ALA A 259 -11.18 5.74 -12.40
CA ALA A 259 -9.76 5.51 -12.61
C ALA A 259 -9.53 4.49 -13.72
N SER A 260 -8.57 4.79 -14.61
CA SER A 260 -8.13 3.89 -15.67
C SER A 260 -6.61 3.80 -15.69
N LEU A 261 -6.09 2.61 -15.99
CA LEU A 261 -4.68 2.38 -16.28
C LEU A 261 -4.60 1.44 -17.48
N VAL A 262 -3.87 1.84 -18.50
CA VAL A 262 -3.52 0.96 -19.64
C VAL A 262 -2.01 0.94 -19.75
N SER A 263 -1.42 -0.24 -19.91
CA SER A 263 0.02 -0.39 -20.05
C SER A 263 0.39 -1.51 -21.00
N VAL A 264 1.54 -1.33 -21.65
CA VAL A 264 2.23 -2.36 -22.42
C VAL A 264 3.65 -2.47 -21.88
N GLN A 265 4.08 -3.68 -21.60
CA GLN A 265 5.39 -3.97 -21.05
C GLN A 265 5.95 -5.24 -21.68
N THR A 266 7.25 -5.27 -21.93
CA THR A 266 7.96 -6.50 -22.31
C THR A 266 9.25 -6.64 -21.51
N SER A 267 9.84 -7.83 -21.52
CA SER A 267 11.14 -8.10 -20.89
C SER A 267 12.02 -8.84 -21.89
N ILE A 268 13.16 -8.25 -22.21
CA ILE A 268 14.16 -8.76 -23.15
C ILE A 268 15.36 -9.18 -22.30
N ALA A 269 15.63 -10.48 -22.27
CA ALA A 269 16.73 -11.03 -21.48
C ALA A 269 17.83 -11.54 -22.41
N SER A 270 19.08 -11.25 -22.03
CA SER A 270 20.29 -11.85 -22.57
C SER A 270 21.16 -12.39 -21.43
N GLU A 271 22.33 -12.91 -21.72
CA GLU A 271 23.25 -13.47 -20.71
C GLU A 271 23.57 -12.48 -19.57
N HIS A 272 23.82 -11.21 -19.91
CA HIS A 272 24.26 -10.19 -18.98
C HIS A 272 23.23 -9.06 -18.76
N TRP A 273 22.17 -9.01 -19.56
CA TRP A 273 21.22 -7.91 -19.50
C TRP A 273 19.77 -8.39 -19.43
N VAL A 274 18.98 -7.71 -18.63
CA VAL A 274 17.52 -7.76 -18.69
C VAL A 274 17.01 -6.35 -18.88
N VAL A 275 16.35 -6.09 -20.01
CA VAL A 275 15.80 -4.78 -20.36
C VAL A 275 14.28 -4.87 -20.40
N THR A 276 13.62 -3.96 -19.71
CA THR A 276 12.15 -3.94 -19.56
C THR A 276 11.61 -2.57 -19.98
N PRO A 277 11.32 -2.37 -21.28
CA PRO A 277 10.58 -1.21 -21.75
C PRO A 277 9.10 -1.31 -21.38
N SER A 278 8.49 -0.18 -21.07
CA SER A 278 7.06 -0.05 -20.84
C SER A 278 6.53 1.29 -21.29
N VAL A 279 5.26 1.30 -21.70
CA VAL A 279 4.49 2.53 -21.95
C VAL A 279 3.17 2.42 -21.22
N TYR A 280 2.65 3.55 -20.73
CA TYR A 280 1.43 3.55 -19.96
C TYR A 280 0.64 4.86 -20.11
N TRP A 281 -0.67 4.74 -19.91
CA TRP A 281 -1.60 5.84 -19.74
C TRP A 281 -2.43 5.60 -18.49
N LYS A 282 -2.45 6.59 -17.62
CA LYS A 282 -3.31 6.64 -16.43
C LYS A 282 -4.25 7.83 -16.55
N ARG A 283 -5.51 7.62 -16.20
CA ARG A 283 -6.52 8.68 -16.08
C ARG A 283 -7.23 8.54 -14.75
N ASN A 284 -7.45 9.65 -14.09
CA ASN A 284 -8.33 9.77 -12.94
C ASN A 284 -9.33 10.90 -13.19
N GLN A 285 -10.59 10.67 -12.80
CA GLN A 285 -11.64 11.66 -12.80
C GLN A 285 -12.27 11.66 -11.43
N ASP A 286 -12.40 12.85 -10.85
CA ASP A 286 -13.02 13.08 -9.56
C ASP A 286 -14.10 14.14 -9.72
N LEU A 287 -15.35 13.77 -9.44
CA LEU A 287 -16.51 14.65 -9.38
C LEU A 287 -17.00 14.71 -7.95
N TYR A 288 -16.73 15.81 -7.28
CA TYR A 288 -17.25 16.12 -5.95
C TYR A 288 -18.47 17.05 -6.04
N ILE A 289 -19.51 16.79 -5.25
CA ILE A 289 -20.73 17.58 -5.13
C ILE A 289 -21.02 17.82 -3.65
N TYR A 290 -21.14 19.08 -3.23
CA TYR A 290 -21.35 19.46 -1.84
C TYR A 290 -22.76 19.10 -1.33
N ILE A 291 -23.80 19.31 -2.15
CA ILE A 291 -25.17 18.88 -1.89
C ILE A 291 -25.63 17.96 -3.02
N ARG A 292 -25.70 16.66 -2.76
CA ARG A 292 -25.98 15.60 -3.74
C ARG A 292 -27.18 15.90 -4.65
N ASN A 293 -28.28 16.36 -4.05
CA ASN A 293 -29.54 16.64 -4.75
C ASN A 293 -29.60 18.06 -5.34
N ASN A 294 -28.57 18.88 -5.13
CA ASN A 294 -28.47 20.23 -5.70
C ASN A 294 -27.03 20.57 -6.11
N PRO A 295 -26.53 19.98 -7.22
CA PRO A 295 -25.15 20.18 -7.69
C PRO A 295 -24.82 21.64 -8.06
N GLY A 296 -25.84 22.49 -8.24
CA GLY A 296 -25.66 23.90 -8.55
C GLY A 296 -25.10 24.75 -7.41
N VAL A 297 -25.16 24.25 -6.15
CA VAL A 297 -24.63 24.96 -4.99
C VAL A 297 -23.11 25.00 -5.02
N TYR A 298 -22.47 23.83 -5.20
CA TYR A 298 -21.01 23.70 -5.34
C TYR A 298 -20.65 22.32 -5.87
N ARG A 299 -19.78 22.29 -6.88
CA ARG A 299 -19.21 21.07 -7.42
C ARG A 299 -17.81 21.32 -7.94
N ASN A 300 -16.93 20.32 -7.79
CA ASN A 300 -15.63 20.25 -8.43
C ASN A 300 -15.58 19.06 -9.39
N LEU A 301 -14.98 19.29 -10.54
CA LEU A 301 -14.65 18.23 -11.49
C LEU A 301 -13.18 18.36 -11.85
N HIS A 302 -12.43 17.33 -11.49
CA HIS A 302 -11.02 17.21 -11.80
C HIS A 302 -10.81 16.04 -12.76
N LEU A 303 -10.04 16.28 -13.81
CA LEU A 303 -9.68 15.27 -14.79
C LEU A 303 -8.18 15.29 -14.96
N SER A 304 -7.49 14.28 -14.42
CA SER A 304 -6.04 14.11 -14.56
C SER A 304 -5.70 13.02 -15.58
N ASN A 305 -4.62 13.22 -16.33
CA ASN A 305 -4.03 12.23 -17.21
C ASN A 305 -2.52 12.22 -17.03
N LYS A 306 -1.94 11.03 -17.09
CA LYS A 306 -0.50 10.79 -17.12
C LYS A 306 -0.18 9.81 -18.24
N VAL A 307 0.57 10.25 -19.23
CA VAL A 307 1.07 9.40 -20.31
C VAL A 307 2.58 9.32 -20.15
N GLY A 308 3.13 8.12 -20.13
CA GLY A 308 4.56 7.94 -19.91
C GLY A 308 5.11 6.68 -20.53
N GLY A 309 6.43 6.65 -20.59
CA GLY A 309 7.22 5.50 -20.98
C GLY A 309 8.42 5.34 -20.05
N ALA A 310 8.81 4.11 -19.79
CA ALA A 310 9.97 3.80 -18.99
C ALA A 310 10.82 2.72 -19.66
N LEU A 311 12.13 2.83 -19.50
CA LEU A 311 13.11 1.85 -19.88
C LEU A 311 13.91 1.48 -18.62
N MET A 312 13.73 0.26 -18.14
CA MET A 312 14.48 -0.29 -17.01
C MET A 312 15.48 -1.32 -17.54
N ALA A 313 16.70 -1.30 -17.03
CA ALA A 313 17.73 -2.24 -17.42
C ALA A 313 18.51 -2.74 -16.21
N ARG A 314 18.87 -4.02 -16.22
CA ARG A 314 19.76 -4.65 -15.25
C ARG A 314 20.91 -5.29 -15.98
N ASN A 315 22.09 -5.10 -15.42
CA ASN A 315 23.31 -5.73 -15.90
C ASN A 315 23.94 -6.58 -14.80
N PHE A 316 24.28 -7.80 -15.16
CA PHE A 316 24.98 -8.75 -14.30
C PHE A 316 26.41 -8.89 -14.78
N ASN A 317 27.37 -8.59 -13.92
CA ASN A 317 28.78 -8.67 -14.25
C ASN A 317 29.62 -9.11 -13.03
N ILE A 318 30.91 -9.30 -13.22
CA ILE A 318 31.83 -9.80 -12.18
C ILE A 318 31.91 -8.89 -10.94
N LEU A 319 31.61 -7.60 -11.08
CA LEU A 319 31.63 -6.64 -9.97
C LEU A 319 30.30 -6.63 -9.18
N GLY A 320 29.27 -7.31 -9.67
CA GLY A 320 27.95 -7.37 -9.05
C GLY A 320 26.82 -7.09 -10.03
N THR A 321 25.74 -6.48 -9.54
CA THR A 321 24.54 -6.18 -10.33
C THR A 321 24.30 -4.69 -10.39
N SER A 322 24.14 -4.15 -11.60
CA SER A 322 23.78 -2.76 -11.84
C SER A 322 22.31 -2.63 -12.26
N GLY A 323 21.62 -1.62 -11.73
CA GLY A 323 20.28 -1.21 -12.13
C GLY A 323 20.31 0.17 -12.78
N PHE A 324 19.64 0.32 -13.92
CA PHE A 324 19.49 1.57 -14.65
C PHE A 324 18.03 1.81 -14.99
N GLY A 325 17.63 3.06 -15.10
CA GLY A 325 16.32 3.38 -15.60
C GLY A 325 16.17 4.81 -16.08
N LEU A 326 15.28 4.95 -17.04
CA LEU A 326 14.81 6.22 -17.54
C LEU A 326 13.30 6.15 -17.64
N GLU A 327 12.61 7.16 -17.10
CA GLU A 327 11.16 7.32 -17.24
C GLU A 327 10.88 8.75 -17.68
N VAL A 328 10.01 8.92 -18.67
CA VAL A 328 9.50 10.21 -19.09
C VAL A 328 7.98 10.18 -19.07
N ALA A 329 7.35 11.26 -18.63
CA ALA A 329 5.90 11.36 -18.63
C ALA A 329 5.41 12.80 -18.79
N GLN A 330 4.26 12.92 -19.47
CA GLN A 330 3.45 14.13 -19.50
C GLN A 330 2.25 13.95 -18.58
N VAL A 331 2.12 14.86 -17.63
CA VAL A 331 1.02 14.95 -16.68
C VAL A 331 0.15 16.15 -17.02
N SER A 332 -1.15 15.99 -17.02
CA SER A 332 -2.09 17.09 -17.23
C SER A 332 -3.29 17.00 -16.29
N ILE A 333 -3.81 18.16 -15.88
CA ILE A 333 -5.09 18.26 -15.18
C ILE A 333 -5.97 19.30 -15.86
N ARG A 334 -7.26 19.01 -15.92
CA ARG A 334 -8.32 19.94 -16.37
C ARG A 334 -9.36 19.98 -15.26
N SER A 335 -9.58 21.16 -14.71
CA SER A 335 -10.39 21.32 -13.50
C SER A 335 -11.08 22.68 -13.48
N ASN A 336 -12.32 22.71 -13.03
CA ASN A 336 -13.05 23.96 -12.80
C ASN A 336 -12.56 24.72 -11.54
N ASN A 337 -11.80 24.07 -10.65
CA ASN A 337 -11.22 24.69 -9.44
C ASN A 337 -9.71 24.93 -9.61
N LEU A 338 -8.93 23.89 -10.02
CA LEU A 338 -7.47 23.96 -10.13
C LEU A 338 -6.99 24.57 -11.47
N GLY A 339 -7.89 24.84 -12.40
CA GLY A 339 -7.57 25.31 -13.75
C GLY A 339 -7.02 24.20 -14.66
N ASN A 340 -6.41 24.63 -15.77
CA ASN A 340 -5.77 23.75 -16.74
C ASN A 340 -4.26 23.82 -16.54
N ARG A 341 -3.65 22.67 -16.16
CA ARG A 341 -2.21 22.57 -15.83
C ARG A 341 -1.59 21.41 -16.56
N ASP A 342 -0.32 21.56 -16.90
CA ASP A 342 0.48 20.54 -17.55
C ASP A 342 1.88 20.53 -16.92
N ARG A 343 2.45 19.32 -16.72
CA ARG A 343 3.79 19.11 -16.17
C ARG A 343 4.49 18.03 -16.96
N PHE A 344 5.65 18.33 -17.49
CA PHE A 344 6.57 17.32 -18.00
C PHE A 344 7.48 16.86 -16.88
N GLN A 345 7.73 15.54 -16.82
CA GLN A 345 8.66 14.94 -15.87
C GLN A 345 9.56 13.91 -16.54
N ALA A 346 10.83 13.90 -16.14
CA ALA A 346 11.82 12.93 -16.55
C ALA A 346 12.60 12.44 -15.32
N ASN A 347 12.72 11.13 -15.17
CA ASN A 347 13.40 10.49 -14.05
C ASN A 347 14.47 9.54 -14.60
N GLY A 348 15.72 9.76 -14.22
CA GLY A 348 16.82 8.84 -14.48
C GLY A 348 17.36 8.28 -13.17
N PHE A 349 17.77 7.03 -13.15
CA PHE A 349 18.45 6.49 -11.97
C PHE A 349 19.52 5.48 -12.35
N VAL A 350 20.50 5.35 -11.44
CA VAL A 350 21.53 4.32 -11.48
C VAL A 350 21.82 3.84 -10.08
N GLU A 351 21.97 2.55 -9.91
CA GLU A 351 22.48 1.91 -8.70
C GLU A 351 23.37 0.71 -9.06
N HIS A 352 24.30 0.38 -8.19
CA HIS A 352 25.13 -0.80 -8.32
C HIS A 352 25.27 -1.51 -6.98
N ARG A 353 25.02 -2.81 -6.97
CA ARG A 353 25.24 -3.67 -5.81
C ARG A 353 26.59 -4.36 -5.93
N PHE A 354 27.51 -3.96 -5.07
CA PHE A 354 28.80 -4.62 -4.86
C PHE A 354 28.64 -5.72 -3.82
N SER A 355 29.28 -6.86 -4.05
CA SER A 355 29.41 -7.94 -3.10
C SER A 355 30.88 -8.10 -2.69
N PHE A 356 31.13 -8.20 -1.39
CA PHE A 356 32.45 -8.35 -0.78
C PHE A 356 32.44 -9.48 0.25
N LEU A 357 33.63 -9.93 0.67
CA LEU A 357 33.80 -10.91 1.73
C LEU A 357 33.04 -12.21 1.48
N GLU A 358 33.14 -12.77 0.28
CA GLU A 358 32.42 -13.98 -0.12
C GLU A 358 30.88 -13.81 0.05
N ASP A 359 30.34 -12.71 -0.49
CA ASP A 359 28.91 -12.33 -0.44
C ASP A 359 28.35 -12.08 0.96
N LYS A 360 29.23 -11.88 1.97
CA LYS A 360 28.79 -11.52 3.33
C LYS A 360 28.45 -10.05 3.48
N LEU A 361 29.14 -9.17 2.74
CA LEU A 361 28.91 -7.72 2.76
C LEU A 361 28.40 -7.26 1.40
N ASP A 362 27.22 -6.69 1.36
CA ASP A 362 26.71 -5.99 0.20
C ASP A 362 26.66 -4.47 0.44
N VAL A 363 27.04 -3.70 -0.57
CA VAL A 363 26.99 -2.23 -0.57
C VAL A 363 26.34 -1.78 -1.85
N THR A 364 25.22 -1.05 -1.75
CA THR A 364 24.44 -0.61 -2.90
C THR A 364 24.29 0.90 -2.92
N PRO A 365 25.29 1.66 -3.43
CA PRO A 365 25.10 3.07 -3.72
C PRO A 365 24.20 3.28 -4.93
N GLY A 366 23.49 4.40 -4.95
CA GLY A 366 22.67 4.78 -6.07
C GLY A 366 22.22 6.23 -6.02
N VAL A 367 21.76 6.72 -7.15
CA VAL A 367 21.19 8.06 -7.29
C VAL A 367 20.06 8.06 -8.31
N ALA A 368 18.97 8.77 -7.99
CA ALA A 368 17.97 9.16 -8.97
C ALA A 368 18.06 10.66 -9.24
N LEU A 369 17.89 11.04 -10.51
CA LEU A 369 17.82 12.42 -10.98
C LEU A 369 16.46 12.66 -11.58
N ASN A 370 15.72 13.61 -11.02
CA ASN A 370 14.38 13.95 -11.48
C ASN A 370 14.37 15.37 -12.02
N TYR A 371 13.69 15.56 -13.14
CA TYR A 371 13.40 16.85 -13.73
C TYR A 371 11.90 17.06 -13.83
N PHE A 372 11.45 18.24 -13.42
CA PHE A 372 10.08 18.71 -13.57
C PHE A 372 10.10 20.06 -14.30
N SER A 373 9.16 20.27 -15.22
CA SER A 373 9.08 21.52 -15.98
C SER A 373 8.89 22.76 -15.07
N ASP A 374 8.21 22.60 -13.95
CA ASP A 374 7.95 23.64 -12.95
C ASP A 374 8.98 23.64 -11.80
N PHE A 375 9.34 22.49 -11.23
CA PHE A 375 10.25 22.41 -10.07
C PHE A 375 11.72 22.09 -10.43
N LYS A 376 12.07 21.96 -11.73
CA LYS A 376 13.44 21.79 -12.24
C LYS A 376 14.10 20.47 -11.80
N PHE A 377 15.40 20.47 -11.51
CA PHE A 377 16.21 19.28 -11.24
C PHE A 377 16.35 19.02 -9.74
N HIS A 378 16.20 17.73 -9.37
CA HIS A 378 16.43 17.22 -8.01
C HIS A 378 17.17 15.90 -8.06
N ALA A 379 18.08 15.70 -7.09
CA ALA A 379 18.87 14.47 -6.97
C ALA A 379 18.54 13.75 -5.66
N PHE A 380 18.42 12.43 -5.73
CA PHE A 380 18.13 11.55 -4.61
C PHE A 380 19.26 10.54 -4.43
N PRO A 381 20.40 10.93 -3.83
CA PRO A 381 21.45 9.99 -3.50
C PRO A 381 21.02 9.09 -2.34
N GLY A 382 21.56 7.88 -2.32
CA GLY A 382 21.37 6.99 -1.19
C GLY A 382 22.27 5.77 -1.29
N ILE A 383 22.39 5.05 -0.18
CA ILE A 383 23.24 3.88 -0.07
C ILE A 383 22.60 2.86 0.89
N ASP A 384 22.68 1.59 0.54
CA ASP A 384 22.33 0.48 1.43
C ASP A 384 23.58 -0.33 1.75
N PHE A 385 23.62 -0.84 2.98
CA PHE A 385 24.62 -1.76 3.47
C PHE A 385 23.91 -2.99 4.03
N GLY A 386 24.39 -4.17 3.69
CA GLY A 386 23.94 -5.42 4.27
C GLY A 386 25.14 -6.25 4.70
N TYR A 387 25.10 -6.79 5.92
CA TYR A 387 26.12 -7.70 6.42
C TYR A 387 25.48 -9.00 6.92
N ARG A 388 25.79 -10.10 6.26
CA ARG A 388 25.37 -11.44 6.63
C ARG A 388 26.28 -11.98 7.73
N VAL A 389 25.78 -11.92 8.98
CA VAL A 389 26.52 -12.41 10.16
C VAL A 389 26.54 -13.95 10.18
N SER A 390 25.42 -14.58 9.80
CA SER A 390 25.27 -16.02 9.61
C SER A 390 24.30 -16.29 8.45
N ASN A 391 24.04 -17.55 8.13
CA ASN A 391 23.07 -17.91 7.09
C ASN A 391 21.66 -17.40 7.43
N ASP A 392 21.31 -17.32 8.71
CA ASP A 392 19.99 -16.94 9.19
C ASP A 392 19.91 -15.47 9.64
N PHE A 393 21.04 -14.82 9.92
CA PHE A 393 21.08 -13.50 10.53
C PHE A 393 21.80 -12.47 9.66
N LYS A 394 21.09 -11.40 9.30
CA LYS A 394 21.59 -10.26 8.54
C LYS A 394 21.36 -8.95 9.29
N ALA A 395 22.37 -8.10 9.37
CA ALA A 395 22.27 -6.71 9.78
C ALA A 395 22.26 -5.83 8.52
N TYR A 396 21.53 -4.72 8.55
CA TYR A 396 21.49 -3.77 7.42
C TYR A 396 21.37 -2.32 7.89
N ALA A 397 21.80 -1.43 7.01
CA ALA A 397 21.63 0.01 7.18
C ALA A 397 21.28 0.64 5.85
N ASN A 398 20.41 1.64 5.87
CA ASN A 398 20.17 2.46 4.69
C ASN A 398 20.22 3.94 5.05
N PHE A 399 20.60 4.73 4.05
CA PHE A 399 20.67 6.16 4.13
C PHE A 399 20.24 6.75 2.79
N GLY A 400 19.40 7.77 2.79
CA GLY A 400 18.95 8.38 1.57
C GLY A 400 18.29 9.73 1.75
N TYR A 401 18.41 10.51 0.70
CA TYR A 401 17.72 11.78 0.56
C TYR A 401 16.42 11.58 -0.19
N THR A 402 15.34 12.19 0.24
CA THR A 402 14.01 12.06 -0.34
C THR A 402 13.38 13.44 -0.55
N TYR A 403 12.41 13.50 -1.47
CA TYR A 403 11.85 14.75 -1.94
C TYR A 403 10.43 14.56 -2.44
N ARG A 404 9.55 15.55 -2.20
CA ARG A 404 8.19 15.59 -2.74
C ARG A 404 7.87 16.98 -3.29
N ILE A 405 7.43 17.06 -4.53
CA ILE A 405 6.89 18.30 -5.09
C ILE A 405 5.45 18.49 -4.64
N PRO A 406 4.97 19.75 -4.49
CA PRO A 406 3.58 20.05 -4.20
C PRO A 406 2.62 19.45 -5.25
N THR A 407 1.46 18.98 -4.80
CA THR A 407 0.36 18.58 -5.68
C THR A 407 -0.34 19.78 -6.28
N TYR A 408 -1.16 19.58 -7.30
CA TYR A 408 -1.96 20.68 -7.86
C TYR A 408 -2.99 21.21 -6.85
N THR A 409 -3.47 20.36 -5.93
CA THR A 409 -4.34 20.81 -4.83
C THR A 409 -3.59 21.72 -3.86
N ASP A 410 -2.35 21.38 -3.48
CA ASP A 410 -1.52 22.21 -2.61
C ASP A 410 -1.27 23.59 -3.24
N LEU A 411 -1.08 23.66 -4.57
CA LEU A 411 -0.72 24.88 -5.26
C LEU A 411 -1.92 25.77 -5.61
N PHE A 412 -3.05 25.19 -6.05
CA PHE A 412 -4.07 25.93 -6.79
C PHE A 412 -5.49 25.79 -6.26
N TYR A 413 -5.73 24.96 -5.23
CA TYR A 413 -7.07 24.76 -4.70
C TYR A 413 -7.61 26.05 -4.06
N ALA A 414 -8.89 26.37 -4.31
CA ALA A 414 -9.55 27.47 -3.65
C ALA A 414 -11.04 27.19 -3.44
N ASP A 415 -11.48 27.28 -2.17
CA ASP A 415 -12.90 27.30 -1.82
C ASP A 415 -13.15 28.28 -0.64
N ARG A 416 -14.32 28.18 -0.01
CA ARG A 416 -14.71 29.08 1.10
C ARG A 416 -13.92 28.84 2.39
N THR A 417 -13.22 27.73 2.51
CA THR A 417 -12.57 27.27 3.75
C THR A 417 -11.08 27.01 3.56
N THR A 418 -10.62 26.85 2.33
CA THR A 418 -9.28 26.35 2.01
C THR A 418 -8.70 27.07 0.81
N ILE A 419 -7.44 27.45 0.87
CA ILE A 419 -6.68 28.07 -0.21
C ILE A 419 -5.32 27.39 -0.37
N GLY A 420 -4.95 27.11 -1.64
CA GLY A 420 -3.62 26.65 -2.03
C GLY A 420 -2.61 27.81 -2.07
N ASN A 421 -1.35 27.47 -2.32
CA ASN A 421 -0.26 28.45 -2.38
C ASN A 421 0.71 28.14 -3.52
N GLU A 422 0.74 28.98 -4.53
CA GLU A 422 1.60 28.80 -5.72
C GLU A 422 3.11 28.96 -5.41
N ASN A 423 3.46 29.52 -4.25
CA ASN A 423 4.84 29.77 -3.83
C ASN A 423 5.45 28.61 -3.01
N LEU A 424 4.74 27.48 -2.88
CA LEU A 424 5.26 26.34 -2.15
C LEU A 424 6.55 25.83 -2.77
N THR A 425 7.50 25.55 -1.90
CA THR A 425 8.71 24.81 -2.22
C THR A 425 8.51 23.32 -1.92
N PRO A 426 9.29 22.47 -2.56
CA PRO A 426 9.23 21.05 -2.26
C PRO A 426 9.60 20.68 -0.83
N GLU A 427 9.01 19.59 -0.32
CA GLU A 427 9.48 18.96 0.92
C GLU A 427 10.74 18.16 0.66
N GLU A 428 11.63 18.16 1.62
CA GLU A 428 12.89 17.41 1.58
C GLU A 428 13.09 16.64 2.87
N ALA A 429 13.71 15.46 2.80
CA ALA A 429 14.10 14.76 4.01
C ALA A 429 15.37 13.95 3.85
N LEU A 430 16.15 13.97 4.92
CA LEU A 430 17.23 13.03 5.15
C LEU A 430 16.70 11.89 6.01
N SER A 431 16.81 10.66 5.49
CA SER A 431 16.29 9.48 6.17
C SER A 431 17.36 8.42 6.31
N TRP A 432 17.35 7.70 7.44
CA TRP A 432 18.21 6.55 7.66
C TRP A 432 17.53 5.48 8.50
N GLU A 433 17.98 4.27 8.34
CA GLU A 433 17.46 3.10 9.02
C GLU A 433 18.61 2.16 9.40
N LEU A 434 18.52 1.57 10.58
CA LEU A 434 19.37 0.47 11.04
C LEU A 434 18.45 -0.71 11.39
N GLY A 435 18.72 -1.88 10.83
CA GLY A 435 17.87 -3.02 11.05
C GLY A 435 18.60 -4.35 11.12
N VAL A 436 17.88 -5.33 11.60
CA VAL A 436 18.31 -6.73 11.65
C VAL A 436 17.19 -7.64 11.16
N ALA A 437 17.56 -8.69 10.47
CA ALA A 437 16.65 -9.73 10.01
C ALA A 437 17.21 -11.10 10.44
N TYR A 438 16.35 -11.89 11.05
CA TYR A 438 16.59 -13.31 11.33
C TYR A 438 15.56 -14.13 10.57
N ASN A 439 16.03 -14.99 9.67
CA ASN A 439 15.20 -15.81 8.80
C ASN A 439 15.61 -17.27 8.96
N ARG A 440 14.73 -18.06 9.53
CA ARG A 440 14.82 -19.50 9.59
C ARG A 440 13.50 -20.09 9.07
N ASP A 441 13.50 -21.30 8.54
CA ASP A 441 12.41 -21.93 7.78
C ASP A 441 10.98 -21.61 8.27
N ASP A 442 10.75 -21.65 9.56
CA ASP A 442 9.47 -21.48 10.22
C ASP A 442 9.36 -20.25 11.14
N PHE A 443 10.48 -19.53 11.36
CA PHE A 443 10.53 -18.36 12.22
C PHE A 443 11.30 -17.21 11.57
N THR A 444 10.63 -16.08 11.37
CA THR A 444 11.27 -14.87 10.85
C THR A 444 11.02 -13.69 11.77
N VAL A 445 12.07 -12.91 12.03
CA VAL A 445 11.98 -11.63 12.76
C VAL A 445 12.73 -10.58 11.97
N GLN A 446 12.10 -9.44 11.77
CA GLN A 446 12.75 -8.25 11.26
C GLN A 446 12.49 -7.09 12.23
N SER A 447 13.55 -6.41 12.64
CA SER A 447 13.45 -5.22 13.49
C SER A 447 14.27 -4.09 12.88
N ALA A 448 13.74 -2.87 12.96
CA ALA A 448 14.41 -1.67 12.46
C ALA A 448 14.16 -0.48 13.38
N PHE A 449 15.20 0.30 13.59
CA PHE A 449 15.12 1.69 14.06
C PHE A 449 15.27 2.61 12.85
N PHE A 450 14.42 3.62 12.74
CA PHE A 450 14.45 4.57 11.63
C PHE A 450 14.35 6.00 12.14
N ARG A 451 14.95 6.90 11.37
CA ARG A 451 14.81 8.34 11.56
C ARG A 451 14.67 9.05 10.22
N ARG A 452 13.83 10.06 10.19
CA ARG A 452 13.61 10.98 9.09
C ARG A 452 13.56 12.42 9.62
N ASP A 453 14.47 13.25 9.17
CA ASP A 453 14.45 14.68 9.41
C ASP A 453 13.93 15.37 8.14
N THR A 454 12.73 15.93 8.22
CA THR A 454 11.98 16.54 7.10
C THR A 454 12.02 18.05 7.26
N ASP A 455 12.35 18.75 6.18
CA ASP A 455 12.31 20.21 6.07
C ASP A 455 11.23 20.63 5.06
N ASN A 456 10.73 21.86 5.20
CA ASN A 456 9.70 22.45 4.32
C ASN A 456 8.41 21.60 4.24
N LEU A 457 8.01 20.97 5.34
CA LEU A 457 6.79 20.15 5.37
C LEU A 457 5.58 20.95 4.89
N ILE A 458 4.84 20.42 3.94
CA ILE A 458 3.64 21.04 3.38
C ILE A 458 2.42 20.52 4.14
N ASP A 459 1.66 21.41 4.74
CA ASP A 459 0.34 21.10 5.31
C ASP A 459 -0.58 22.32 5.17
N TYR A 460 -1.87 22.08 5.38
CA TYR A 460 -2.85 23.14 5.51
C TYR A 460 -2.89 23.60 6.96
N VAL A 461 -2.61 24.87 7.15
CA VAL A 461 -2.49 25.49 8.48
C VAL A 461 -3.47 26.63 8.67
N LYS A 462 -3.77 26.96 9.91
CA LYS A 462 -4.52 28.15 10.32
C LYS A 462 -3.79 28.86 11.46
N PHE A 463 -3.85 30.19 11.45
CA PHE A 463 -3.29 31.02 12.52
C PHE A 463 -4.34 31.34 13.60
N ASP A 464 -5.62 31.24 13.28
CA ASP A 464 -6.74 31.34 14.22
C ASP A 464 -7.93 30.49 13.75
N GLU A 465 -8.96 30.31 14.61
CA GLU A 465 -10.11 29.47 14.32
C GLU A 465 -10.95 29.94 13.12
N THR A 466 -10.95 31.24 12.82
CA THR A 466 -11.77 31.87 11.78
C THR A 466 -11.04 31.97 10.43
N ALA A 467 -9.71 31.79 10.44
CA ALA A 467 -8.89 31.85 9.23
C ALA A 467 -9.21 30.71 8.28
N LEU A 468 -8.94 30.91 6.99
CA LEU A 468 -8.95 29.84 6.00
C LEU A 468 -7.79 28.87 6.28
N TRP A 469 -7.98 27.62 5.90
CA TRP A 469 -6.89 26.68 5.79
C TRP A 469 -6.02 27.07 4.59
N GLU A 470 -4.75 27.34 4.82
CA GLU A 470 -3.79 27.72 3.78
C GLU A 470 -2.69 26.68 3.67
N ALA A 471 -2.36 26.27 2.43
CA ALA A 471 -1.24 25.39 2.17
C ALA A 471 0.08 26.17 2.39
N GLN A 472 0.94 25.69 3.29
CA GLN A 472 2.22 26.32 3.61
C GLN A 472 3.33 25.31 3.84
N ASN A 473 4.57 25.72 3.51
CA ASN A 473 5.76 25.08 4.05
C ASN A 473 5.97 25.62 5.47
N PHE A 474 5.55 24.89 6.49
CA PHE A 474 5.38 25.52 7.81
C PHE A 474 6.29 24.98 8.90
N ALA A 475 6.91 23.82 8.72
CA ALA A 475 7.67 23.19 9.79
C ALA A 475 8.81 22.31 9.30
N ALA A 476 9.75 22.07 10.20
CA ALA A 476 10.63 20.91 10.16
C ALA A 476 10.09 19.84 11.11
N LEU A 477 10.09 18.59 10.67
CA LEU A 477 9.57 17.45 11.41
C LEU A 477 10.65 16.38 11.56
N ALA A 478 10.97 16.02 12.80
CA ALA A 478 11.83 14.87 13.07
C ALA A 478 10.96 13.67 13.47
N THR A 479 10.89 12.67 12.62
CA THR A 479 10.22 11.40 12.87
C THR A 479 11.25 10.34 13.26
N SER A 480 11.10 9.73 14.44
CA SER A 480 11.90 8.57 14.87
C SER A 480 10.98 7.40 15.20
N GLY A 481 11.44 6.17 15.03
CA GLY A 481 10.60 5.04 15.40
C GLY A 481 11.33 3.71 15.43
N VAL A 482 10.63 2.75 16.01
CA VAL A 482 11.04 1.34 16.05
C VAL A 482 9.93 0.49 15.46
N GLU A 483 10.30 -0.46 14.63
CA GLU A 483 9.39 -1.44 14.07
C GLU A 483 9.92 -2.85 14.28
N ILE A 484 9.02 -3.77 14.64
CA ILE A 484 9.31 -5.19 14.78
C ILE A 484 8.23 -5.97 14.04
N ASN A 485 8.64 -6.88 13.16
CA ASN A 485 7.77 -7.82 12.47
C ASN A 485 8.23 -9.23 12.78
N LEU A 486 7.31 -10.09 13.17
CA LEU A 486 7.56 -11.48 13.52
C LEU A 486 6.57 -12.37 12.77
N THR A 487 7.05 -13.47 12.20
CA THR A 487 6.19 -14.52 11.64
C THR A 487 6.67 -15.87 12.14
N GLN A 488 5.75 -16.66 12.68
CA GLN A 488 5.97 -18.04 13.12
C GLN A 488 5.04 -18.97 12.36
N LYS A 489 5.59 -19.99 11.73
CA LYS A 489 4.87 -21.14 11.21
C LYS A 489 5.02 -22.29 12.20
N PHE A 490 3.98 -23.04 12.42
CA PHE A 490 4.01 -24.19 13.34
C PHE A 490 2.96 -25.21 12.93
N THR A 491 3.14 -26.45 13.34
CA THR A 491 2.17 -27.52 13.09
C THR A 491 1.37 -27.79 14.35
N LEU A 492 0.04 -27.75 14.24
CA LEU A 492 -0.86 -28.12 15.32
C LEU A 492 -1.89 -29.10 14.76
N PHE A 493 -2.10 -30.24 15.43
CA PHE A 493 -2.98 -31.34 14.98
C PHE A 493 -2.65 -31.81 13.54
N CYS A 494 -1.37 -31.92 13.19
CA CYS A 494 -0.86 -32.26 11.85
C CYS A 494 -1.31 -31.28 10.73
N LEU A 495 -1.65 -30.04 11.08
CA LEU A 495 -2.02 -28.98 10.15
C LEU A 495 -1.10 -27.77 10.34
N ASP A 496 -0.67 -27.19 9.21
CA ASP A 496 0.21 -26.00 9.23
C ASP A 496 -0.59 -24.76 9.64
N GLN A 497 -0.04 -24.04 10.59
CA GLN A 497 -0.55 -22.81 11.14
C GLN A 497 0.45 -21.68 10.89
N THR A 498 -0.05 -20.44 10.82
CA THR A 498 0.82 -19.27 10.70
C THR A 498 0.31 -18.17 11.64
N MET A 499 1.23 -17.55 12.36
CA MET A 499 0.98 -16.38 13.17
C MET A 499 1.97 -15.28 12.78
N SER A 500 1.48 -14.09 12.51
CA SER A 500 2.32 -12.91 12.24
C SER A 500 1.94 -11.81 13.21
N MET A 501 2.94 -11.14 13.78
CA MET A 501 2.76 -10.00 14.67
C MET A 501 3.65 -8.86 14.19
N GLY A 502 3.14 -7.64 14.29
CA GLY A 502 3.89 -6.45 13.98
C GLY A 502 3.63 -5.35 15.01
N TYR A 503 4.69 -4.69 15.43
CA TYR A 503 4.60 -3.52 16.30
C TYR A 503 5.39 -2.37 15.72
N THR A 504 4.79 -1.18 15.77
CA THR A 504 5.44 0.08 15.36
C THR A 504 5.22 1.13 16.43
N PHE A 505 6.29 1.76 16.83
CA PHE A 505 6.30 2.98 17.63
C PHE A 505 6.85 4.12 16.80
N ILE A 506 6.19 5.28 16.82
CA ILE A 506 6.60 6.50 16.12
C ILE A 506 6.57 7.66 17.12
N ASP A 507 7.63 8.45 17.08
CA ASP A 507 7.76 9.69 17.80
C ASP A 507 8.04 10.82 16.80
N ASP A 508 7.07 11.72 16.67
CA ASP A 508 7.12 12.88 15.78
C ASP A 508 7.38 14.14 16.62
N ALA A 509 8.54 14.75 16.42
CA ALA A 509 8.94 16.02 17.03
C ALA A 509 8.86 17.13 15.99
N ILE A 510 7.82 17.95 16.08
CA ILE A 510 7.69 19.15 15.23
C ILE A 510 8.64 20.22 15.78
N LYS A 511 9.54 20.71 14.91
CA LYS A 511 10.48 21.78 15.23
C LYS A 511 9.92 23.11 14.69
N ASP A 512 10.02 24.16 15.49
CA ASP A 512 9.68 25.53 15.09
C ASP A 512 8.24 25.75 14.58
N THR A 513 7.22 25.29 15.32
CA THR A 513 5.85 25.67 14.99
C THR A 513 5.40 26.90 15.74
N GLN A 514 5.09 27.96 15.00
CA GLN A 514 4.28 29.09 15.48
C GLN A 514 2.81 28.97 15.04
N VAL A 515 2.42 27.80 14.52
CA VAL A 515 1.09 27.58 13.94
C VAL A 515 0.23 26.77 14.90
N PRO A 516 -0.91 27.33 15.38
CA PRO A 516 -1.76 26.66 16.36
C PRO A 516 -2.56 25.49 15.76
N PHE A 517 -2.84 25.49 14.45
CA PHE A 517 -3.66 24.48 13.81
C PHE A 517 -3.00 23.94 12.55
N SER A 518 -2.83 22.62 12.46
CA SER A 518 -2.39 21.85 11.29
C SER A 518 -3.40 20.76 11.00
N ARG A 519 -3.65 20.47 9.72
CA ARG A 519 -4.71 19.55 9.31
C ARG A 519 -4.28 18.08 9.37
N TYR A 520 -3.03 17.77 9.04
CA TYR A 520 -2.55 16.39 8.85
C TYR A 520 -1.37 16.00 9.73
N ALA A 521 -0.44 16.92 9.99
CA ALA A 521 0.85 16.61 10.65
C ALA A 521 0.71 16.31 12.15
N ILE A 522 -0.31 16.82 12.84
CA ILE A 522 -0.39 16.77 14.31
C ILE A 522 -1.05 15.49 14.84
N ASN A 523 -1.68 14.68 14.00
CA ASN A 523 -2.39 13.47 14.44
C ASN A 523 -1.81 12.20 13.81
N SER A 524 -0.49 12.02 13.95
CA SER A 524 0.19 10.84 13.43
C SER A 524 -0.06 9.59 14.31
N LEU A 525 0.26 8.45 13.75
CA LEU A 525 0.28 7.18 14.46
C LEU A 525 1.41 7.19 15.48
N LYS A 526 1.13 6.85 16.75
CA LYS A 526 2.12 6.73 17.82
C LYS A 526 2.45 5.28 18.13
N HIS A 527 1.44 4.47 18.36
CA HIS A 527 1.57 3.05 18.61
C HIS A 527 0.66 2.25 17.69
N GLN A 528 1.19 1.22 17.09
CA GLN A 528 0.42 0.22 16.33
C GLN A 528 0.86 -1.17 16.73
N LEU A 529 -0.10 -2.05 17.00
CA LEU A 529 0.09 -3.49 17.12
C LEU A 529 -0.83 -4.18 16.14
N THR A 530 -0.30 -5.05 15.32
CA THR A 530 -1.05 -5.95 14.44
C THR A 530 -0.75 -7.40 14.80
N ALA A 531 -1.76 -8.26 14.80
CA ALA A 531 -1.59 -9.70 14.98
C ALA A 531 -2.53 -10.43 14.02
N ASN A 532 -1.95 -11.21 13.13
CA ASN A 532 -2.70 -11.99 12.14
C ASN A 532 -2.42 -13.46 12.38
N THR A 533 -3.46 -14.26 12.48
CA THR A 533 -3.34 -15.69 12.72
C THR A 533 -4.15 -16.45 11.67
N GLN A 534 -3.52 -17.42 11.02
CA GLN A 534 -4.16 -18.33 10.07
C GLN A 534 -4.13 -19.74 10.67
N LEU A 535 -5.30 -20.22 11.08
CA LEU A 535 -5.48 -21.52 11.70
C LEU A 535 -6.27 -22.43 10.76
N LYS A 536 -5.82 -23.65 10.58
CA LYS A 536 -6.61 -24.72 9.98
C LYS A 536 -7.24 -25.53 11.12
N LEU A 537 -8.53 -25.31 11.37
CA LEU A 537 -9.30 -26.08 12.36
C LEU A 537 -9.48 -27.53 11.90
N ALA A 538 -9.62 -27.72 10.60
CA ALA A 538 -9.55 -28.97 9.87
C ALA A 538 -9.04 -28.67 8.45
N LYS A 539 -8.70 -29.71 7.67
CA LYS A 539 -8.15 -29.55 6.31
C LYS A 539 -8.97 -28.63 5.41
N GLN A 540 -10.28 -28.60 5.58
CA GLN A 540 -11.23 -27.79 4.78
C GLN A 540 -11.73 -26.55 5.50
N TRP A 541 -11.34 -26.31 6.74
CA TRP A 541 -11.85 -25.24 7.60
C TRP A 541 -10.76 -24.28 8.06
N PRO A 542 -10.23 -23.45 7.16
CA PRO A 542 -9.32 -22.37 7.59
C PRO A 542 -10.09 -21.25 8.30
N LEU A 543 -9.54 -20.82 9.43
CA LEU A 543 -9.94 -19.67 10.23
C LEU A 543 -8.83 -18.62 10.21
N SER A 544 -9.15 -17.39 9.94
CA SER A 544 -8.23 -16.27 10.05
C SER A 544 -8.74 -15.27 11.07
N LEU A 545 -7.83 -14.79 11.91
CA LEU A 545 -8.09 -13.72 12.87
C LEU A 545 -7.10 -12.60 12.60
N SER A 546 -7.59 -11.37 12.58
CA SER A 546 -6.78 -10.16 12.42
C SER A 546 -7.14 -9.18 13.53
N TYR A 547 -6.19 -8.93 14.41
CA TYR A 547 -6.30 -7.96 15.49
C TYR A 547 -5.41 -6.77 15.21
N ARG A 548 -5.90 -5.55 15.49
CA ARG A 548 -5.12 -4.33 15.45
C ARG A 548 -5.47 -3.41 16.62
N TYR A 549 -4.43 -2.85 17.21
CA TYR A 549 -4.49 -1.74 18.15
C TYR A 549 -3.79 -0.54 17.54
N MET A 550 -4.42 0.63 17.62
CA MET A 550 -3.92 1.89 17.09
C MET A 550 -4.04 2.95 18.17
N GLU A 551 -2.97 3.72 18.36
CA GLU A 551 -2.94 4.90 19.22
C GLU A 551 -2.30 6.05 18.48
N ARG A 552 -2.91 7.22 18.53
CA ARG A 552 -2.43 8.43 17.86
C ARG A 552 -1.76 9.38 18.85
N THR A 553 -1.02 10.35 18.32
CA THR A 553 -0.29 11.35 19.11
C THR A 553 -1.21 12.21 20.00
N ASN A 554 -2.48 12.39 19.63
CA ASN A 554 -3.48 13.07 20.45
C ASN A 554 -4.06 12.21 21.60
N GLY A 555 -3.55 10.99 21.81
CA GLY A 555 -3.99 10.05 22.83
C GLY A 555 -5.25 9.25 22.50
N THR A 556 -5.87 9.46 21.34
CA THR A 556 -7.00 8.61 20.93
C THR A 556 -6.50 7.21 20.54
N SER A 557 -7.20 6.18 21.03
CA SER A 557 -6.85 4.79 20.71
C SER A 557 -8.09 3.95 20.44
N TYR A 558 -7.92 2.91 19.64
CA TYR A 558 -8.96 1.92 19.37
C TYR A 558 -8.34 0.55 19.08
N GLN A 559 -9.18 -0.47 19.19
CA GLN A 559 -8.82 -1.84 18.86
C GLN A 559 -9.91 -2.47 18.01
N VAL A 560 -9.51 -3.27 17.03
CA VAL A 560 -10.43 -3.94 16.10
C VAL A 560 -10.02 -5.39 15.98
N LEU A 561 -11.01 -6.28 15.97
CA LEU A 561 -10.83 -7.69 15.67
C LEU A 561 -11.70 -8.04 14.48
N ASP A 562 -11.07 -8.56 13.44
CA ASP A 562 -11.71 -9.11 12.24
C ASP A 562 -11.49 -10.62 12.21
N ALA A 563 -12.45 -11.39 11.69
CA ALA A 563 -12.35 -12.83 11.55
C ALA A 563 -12.91 -13.31 10.23
N ALA A 564 -12.33 -14.38 9.68
CA ALA A 564 -12.85 -15.04 8.49
C ALA A 564 -12.81 -16.55 8.67
N LEU A 565 -13.98 -17.19 8.64
CA LEU A 565 -14.11 -18.65 8.61
C LEU A 565 -14.48 -19.08 7.20
N ARG A 566 -13.78 -20.09 6.68
CA ARG A 566 -14.07 -20.64 5.35
C ARG A 566 -14.35 -22.13 5.43
N TYR A 567 -15.10 -22.61 4.45
CA TYR A 567 -15.24 -24.02 4.14
C TYR A 567 -14.80 -24.21 2.69
N GLU A 568 -13.74 -24.94 2.47
CA GLU A 568 -13.11 -25.11 1.16
C GLU A 568 -13.32 -26.52 0.62
N THR A 569 -13.88 -26.60 -0.59
CA THR A 569 -13.90 -27.80 -1.42
C THR A 569 -13.10 -27.54 -2.70
N PRO A 570 -12.80 -28.54 -3.53
CA PRO A 570 -12.03 -28.32 -4.76
C PRO A 570 -12.63 -27.29 -5.73
N LYS A 571 -13.94 -27.12 -5.74
CA LYS A 571 -14.64 -26.21 -6.66
C LYS A 571 -15.36 -25.06 -5.97
N ILE A 572 -15.74 -25.20 -4.71
CA ILE A 572 -16.56 -24.21 -4.01
C ILE A 572 -15.89 -23.84 -2.69
N THR A 573 -15.79 -22.54 -2.44
CA THR A 573 -15.39 -21.98 -1.15
C THR A 573 -16.56 -21.14 -0.60
N TRP A 574 -17.02 -21.50 0.57
CA TRP A 574 -17.93 -20.68 1.38
C TRP A 574 -17.09 -19.85 2.35
N SER A 575 -17.44 -18.60 2.57
CA SER A 575 -16.70 -17.70 3.45
C SER A 575 -17.66 -16.84 4.26
N LEU A 576 -17.44 -16.78 5.56
CA LEU A 576 -18.09 -15.83 6.47
C LEU A 576 -17.00 -14.91 7.02
N VAL A 577 -17.08 -13.64 6.70
CA VAL A 577 -16.15 -12.60 7.16
C VAL A 577 -16.91 -11.69 8.13
N GLY A 578 -16.41 -11.55 9.36
CA GLY A 578 -16.87 -10.58 10.35
C GLY A 578 -15.82 -9.50 10.49
N ASN A 579 -16.21 -8.25 10.26
CA ASN A 579 -15.34 -7.09 10.49
C ASN A 579 -15.78 -6.37 11.75
N ASN A 580 -14.80 -5.83 12.50
CA ASN A 580 -15.02 -5.12 13.75
C ASN A 580 -15.97 -5.89 14.70
N ILE A 581 -15.71 -7.19 14.90
CA ILE A 581 -16.59 -8.08 15.68
C ILE A 581 -16.73 -7.68 17.16
N LEU A 582 -15.81 -6.82 17.66
CA LEU A 582 -15.89 -6.22 19.00
C LEU A 582 -16.79 -4.98 19.05
N ASP A 583 -17.37 -4.57 17.92
CA ASP A 583 -18.20 -3.37 17.75
C ASP A 583 -17.54 -2.09 18.29
N ALA A 584 -16.22 -1.98 18.10
CA ALA A 584 -15.47 -0.80 18.53
C ALA A 584 -15.97 0.46 17.81
N LYS A 585 -16.15 1.54 18.56
CA LYS A 585 -16.53 2.86 18.03
C LYS A 585 -15.27 3.72 17.90
N PHE A 586 -14.91 4.09 16.67
CA PHE A 586 -13.72 4.88 16.39
C PHE A 586 -13.88 5.70 15.11
N SER A 587 -12.97 6.63 14.91
CA SER A 587 -12.80 7.39 13.66
C SER A 587 -11.32 7.38 13.27
N GLU A 588 -11.03 7.22 11.99
CA GLU A 588 -9.64 7.23 11.50
C GLU A 588 -9.23 8.63 11.02
N THR A 589 -10.16 9.38 10.44
CA THR A 589 -9.94 10.75 9.95
C THR A 589 -11.23 11.56 9.93
N ASN A 590 -11.13 12.89 10.02
CA ASN A 590 -12.22 13.87 9.90
C ASN A 590 -13.44 13.59 10.79
N LEU A 591 -13.27 12.91 11.92
CA LEU A 591 -14.36 12.51 12.81
C LEU A 591 -15.44 11.64 12.11
N VAL A 592 -15.12 11.04 10.96
CA VAL A 592 -16.02 10.11 10.26
C VAL A 592 -16.10 8.81 11.04
N PRO A 593 -17.24 8.46 11.64
CA PRO A 593 -17.38 7.22 12.40
C PRO A 593 -17.14 6.00 11.50
N ALA A 594 -16.31 5.07 11.94
CA ALA A 594 -16.15 3.79 11.27
C ALA A 594 -17.41 2.92 11.38
N PRO A 595 -17.66 1.98 10.45
CA PRO A 595 -18.74 1.01 10.58
C PRO A 595 -18.58 0.17 11.86
N GLY A 596 -19.69 -0.07 12.56
CA GLY A 596 -19.73 -1.04 13.67
C GLY A 596 -19.55 -2.48 13.18
N ALA A 597 -19.80 -3.44 14.07
CA ALA A 597 -19.73 -4.87 13.73
C ALA A 597 -20.58 -5.18 12.49
N ASN A 598 -19.98 -5.85 11.52
CA ASN A 598 -20.66 -6.20 10.27
C ASN A 598 -20.16 -7.54 9.73
N VAL A 599 -20.98 -8.18 8.91
CA VAL A 599 -20.68 -9.50 8.35
C VAL A 599 -20.87 -9.51 6.84
N LEU A 600 -20.08 -10.33 6.17
CA LEU A 600 -20.18 -10.62 4.74
C LEU A 600 -20.12 -12.14 4.54
N PHE A 601 -21.15 -12.70 3.96
CA PHE A 601 -21.18 -14.10 3.53
C PHE A 601 -20.90 -14.18 2.04
N SER A 602 -20.05 -15.11 1.62
CA SER A 602 -19.65 -15.24 0.22
C SER A 602 -19.61 -16.70 -0.22
N MET A 603 -19.94 -16.93 -1.48
CA MET A 603 -19.71 -18.17 -2.19
C MET A 603 -18.81 -17.89 -3.39
N THR A 604 -17.72 -18.63 -3.50
CA THR A 604 -16.80 -18.58 -4.65
C THR A 604 -16.82 -19.95 -5.35
N TYR A 605 -17.10 -19.96 -6.63
CA TYR A 605 -17.06 -21.16 -7.50
C TYR A 605 -15.89 -21.06 -8.47
N GLN A 606 -15.12 -22.14 -8.58
CA GLN A 606 -13.98 -22.29 -9.51
C GLN A 606 -14.31 -23.39 -10.53
N TYR A 607 -14.10 -23.14 -11.82
CA TYR A 607 -14.40 -24.08 -12.91
C TYR A 607 -13.27 -24.21 -13.92
#